data_7355b03b49c81741b54f3f6eb6d67175
#
_entry.id   7355b03b49c81741b54f3f6eb6d67175
#
_cell.length_a   1.000
_cell.length_b   1.000
_cell.length_c   1.000
_cell.angle_alpha   90.00
_cell.angle_beta   90.00
_cell.angle_gamma   90.00
#
_symmetry.space_group_name_H-M   'P 1'
#
loop_
_entity.id
_entity.type
_entity.pdbx_description
1 polymer ?
#
loop_
_entity_poly.entity_id
_entity_poly.type
_entity_poly.pdbx_seq_one_letter_code
_entity_poly.pdbx_strand_id
1 'polypeptide(L)'
;FGIMMALFLLFVFTWKERDNYKGMIYGILLGIVIYVGMKIRITNLILCMAVLISVFFFWKKEKGRVKQLSLILAVLCGVILSAVGYQYKAKNMFPKENQQEFPATHWLMMASHGVGRYDSEDVRFTTELPTQEAKKEMTVQRMKENYKELGVKGSLRLFGTKLRSVWLVGDDDFTKMTYVSSDYRHVNEYLNGKYNGWILMYSYLARFTLLCCCLISAVKLIRQKDKWVYVAMLSILGGMIFHIFWEANPKYSICFMGMMTFVMMFGIESISQFDFKESGLLQKKNIPVYLIIAGGILCLQPMYDYLVYNPQAYDKSYAVNQYMESQVLSLSVKKGDTIDQSFYSYIKFKEIMINIRNLKETTDVRLNLKNKKG
;
A
#
# COMPACT_ATOMS: atom_id res chain seq x y z
N PHE A 1 -1.50 -8.81 4.46
CA PHE A 1 -0.32 -9.23 5.23
C PHE A 1 -0.30 -10.75 5.44
N GLY A 2 -1.26 -11.34 6.15
CA GLY A 2 -1.26 -12.75 6.52
C GLY A 2 -1.09 -13.72 5.34
N ILE A 3 -1.78 -13.49 4.23
CA ILE A 3 -1.70 -14.36 3.04
C ILE A 3 -0.29 -14.35 2.45
N MET A 4 0.34 -13.18 2.33
CA MET A 4 1.70 -13.08 1.78
C MET A 4 2.73 -13.77 2.68
N MET A 5 2.59 -13.64 4.00
CA MET A 5 3.42 -14.38 4.95
C MET A 5 3.18 -15.89 4.90
N ALA A 6 1.92 -16.32 4.82
CA ALA A 6 1.59 -17.73 4.66
C ALA A 6 2.20 -18.32 3.37
N LEU A 7 2.13 -17.59 2.26
CA LEU A 7 2.76 -17.96 1.01
C LEU A 7 4.28 -18.10 1.16
N PHE A 8 4.92 -17.15 1.82
CA PHE A 8 6.36 -17.19 2.05
C PHE A 8 6.77 -18.38 2.92
N LEU A 9 6.08 -18.58 4.04
CA LEU A 9 6.36 -19.72 4.93
C LEU A 9 6.10 -21.08 4.26
N LEU A 10 5.00 -21.20 3.52
CA LEU A 10 4.71 -22.43 2.76
C LEU A 10 5.79 -22.69 1.71
N PHE A 11 6.27 -21.65 1.03
CA PHE A 11 7.39 -21.80 0.11
C PHE A 11 8.66 -22.28 0.81
N VAL A 12 9.01 -21.70 1.98
CA VAL A 12 10.16 -22.13 2.79
C VAL A 12 10.02 -23.61 3.19
N PHE A 13 8.84 -24.02 3.69
CA PHE A 13 8.58 -25.39 4.10
C PHE A 13 8.59 -26.37 2.92
N THR A 14 7.96 -26.00 1.80
CA THR A 14 7.96 -26.79 0.57
C THR A 14 9.40 -27.08 0.13
N TRP A 15 10.24 -26.05 0.13
CA TRP A 15 11.64 -26.19 -0.27
C TRP A 15 12.48 -26.95 0.73
N LYS A 16 12.26 -26.74 2.05
CA LYS A 16 12.99 -27.44 3.12
C LYS A 16 12.70 -28.94 3.12
N GLU A 17 11.44 -29.33 2.91
CA GLU A 17 10.96 -30.70 2.91
C GLU A 17 10.92 -31.35 1.51
N ARG A 18 11.62 -30.76 0.52
CA ARG A 18 11.55 -31.18 -0.89
C ARG A 18 11.93 -32.64 -1.17
N ASP A 19 12.69 -33.24 -0.24
CA ASP A 19 13.12 -34.60 -0.36
C ASP A 19 12.13 -35.64 0.22
N ASN A 20 11.07 -35.13 0.88
CA ASN A 20 10.05 -35.93 1.56
C ASN A 20 8.67 -35.71 0.91
N TYR A 21 7.75 -36.66 1.11
CA TYR A 21 6.35 -36.53 0.70
C TYR A 21 5.68 -35.29 1.30
N LYS A 22 6.14 -34.81 2.47
CA LYS A 22 5.68 -33.55 3.09
C LYS A 22 5.89 -32.34 2.19
N GLY A 23 7.00 -32.30 1.43
CA GLY A 23 7.24 -31.24 0.47
C GLY A 23 6.18 -31.17 -0.62
N MET A 24 5.66 -32.31 -1.09
CA MET A 24 4.57 -32.36 -2.07
C MET A 24 3.25 -31.83 -1.46
N ILE A 25 2.93 -32.21 -0.21
CA ILE A 25 1.74 -31.70 0.50
C ILE A 25 1.83 -30.17 0.65
N TYR A 26 2.97 -29.66 1.14
CA TYR A 26 3.19 -28.20 1.24
C TYR A 26 3.15 -27.51 -0.13
N GLY A 27 3.64 -28.17 -1.18
CA GLY A 27 3.55 -27.67 -2.55
C GLY A 27 2.10 -27.50 -3.02
N ILE A 28 1.24 -28.49 -2.80
CA ILE A 28 -0.19 -28.43 -3.11
C ILE A 28 -0.86 -27.29 -2.31
N LEU A 29 -0.60 -27.22 -0.99
CA LEU A 29 -1.13 -26.15 -0.14
C LEU A 29 -0.66 -24.77 -0.62
N LEU A 30 0.62 -24.65 -1.00
CA LEU A 30 1.16 -23.44 -1.57
C LEU A 30 0.40 -23.03 -2.85
N GLY A 31 0.13 -23.98 -3.74
CA GLY A 31 -0.66 -23.75 -4.96
C GLY A 31 -2.08 -23.26 -4.66
N ILE A 32 -2.74 -23.86 -3.67
CA ILE A 32 -4.07 -23.45 -3.21
C ILE A 32 -4.04 -22.00 -2.69
N VAL A 33 -3.09 -21.68 -1.81
CA VAL A 33 -2.97 -20.33 -1.21
C VAL A 33 -2.55 -19.28 -2.25
N ILE A 34 -1.75 -19.65 -3.26
CA ILE A 34 -1.44 -18.79 -4.41
C ILE A 34 -2.72 -18.42 -5.12
N TYR A 35 -3.54 -19.38 -5.51
CA TYR A 35 -4.77 -19.11 -6.27
C TYR A 35 -5.76 -18.26 -5.47
N VAL A 36 -6.03 -18.61 -4.23
CA VAL A 36 -6.90 -17.86 -3.33
C VAL A 36 -6.35 -16.45 -3.10
N GLY A 37 -5.06 -16.34 -2.84
CA GLY A 37 -4.38 -15.06 -2.64
C GLY A 37 -4.52 -14.13 -3.85
N MET A 38 -4.36 -14.68 -5.08
CA MET A 38 -4.55 -13.92 -6.32
C MET A 38 -5.98 -13.38 -6.48
N LYS A 39 -6.97 -14.18 -6.10
CA LYS A 39 -8.38 -13.77 -6.16
C LYS A 39 -8.72 -12.68 -5.14
N ILE A 40 -8.05 -12.67 -3.99
CA ILE A 40 -8.22 -11.62 -2.97
C ILE A 40 -7.43 -10.36 -3.37
N ARG A 41 -6.18 -10.53 -3.82
CA ARG A 41 -5.32 -9.40 -4.18
C ARG A 41 -4.21 -9.81 -5.14
N ILE A 42 -4.15 -9.13 -6.28
CA ILE A 42 -3.19 -9.43 -7.35
C ILE A 42 -1.72 -9.26 -6.90
N THR A 43 -1.45 -8.43 -5.89
CA THR A 43 -0.11 -8.22 -5.32
C THR A 43 0.53 -9.48 -4.77
N ASN A 44 -0.26 -10.53 -4.45
CA ASN A 44 0.27 -11.82 -4.02
C ASN A 44 1.06 -12.53 -5.14
N LEU A 45 0.81 -12.19 -6.43
CA LEU A 45 1.60 -12.67 -7.56
C LEU A 45 3.06 -12.21 -7.50
N ILE A 46 3.36 -11.08 -6.88
CA ILE A 46 4.71 -10.54 -6.78
C ILE A 46 5.63 -11.53 -6.06
N LEU A 47 5.14 -12.11 -4.97
CA LEU A 47 5.92 -13.15 -4.26
C LEU A 47 6.13 -14.39 -5.14
N CYS A 48 5.10 -14.81 -5.88
CA CYS A 48 5.22 -15.96 -6.80
C CYS A 48 6.27 -15.68 -7.88
N MET A 49 6.30 -14.48 -8.43
CA MET A 49 7.34 -14.07 -9.39
C MET A 49 8.74 -14.04 -8.75
N ALA A 50 8.86 -13.50 -7.54
CA ALA A 50 10.11 -13.50 -6.80
C ALA A 50 10.64 -14.92 -6.53
N VAL A 51 9.74 -15.85 -6.19
CA VAL A 51 10.07 -17.28 -6.03
C VAL A 51 10.55 -17.89 -7.34
N LEU A 52 9.83 -17.67 -8.45
CA LEU A 52 10.21 -18.21 -9.76
C LEU A 52 11.58 -17.68 -10.20
N ILE A 53 11.83 -16.39 -10.05
CA ILE A 53 13.14 -15.78 -10.35
C ILE A 53 14.23 -16.42 -9.48
N SER A 54 13.97 -16.57 -8.17
CA SER A 54 14.93 -17.16 -7.23
C SER A 54 15.25 -18.60 -7.57
N VAL A 55 14.24 -19.41 -7.89
CA VAL A 55 14.40 -20.79 -8.35
C VAL A 55 15.29 -20.84 -9.60
N PHE A 56 15.07 -19.94 -10.57
CA PHE A 56 15.89 -19.86 -11.79
C PHE A 56 17.37 -19.58 -11.48
N PHE A 57 17.66 -18.62 -10.57
CA PHE A 57 19.03 -18.27 -10.19
C PHE A 57 19.73 -19.36 -9.37
N PHE A 58 19.02 -20.06 -8.48
CA PHE A 58 19.60 -21.08 -7.60
C PHE A 58 19.53 -22.49 -8.19
N TRP A 59 18.70 -22.72 -9.20
CA TRP A 59 18.49 -24.03 -9.86
C TRP A 59 19.77 -24.67 -10.40
N LYS A 60 20.66 -23.87 -10.97
CA LYS A 60 21.90 -24.37 -11.61
C LYS A 60 22.88 -25.03 -10.64
N LYS A 61 22.71 -24.81 -9.32
CA LYS A 61 23.66 -25.27 -8.29
C LYS A 61 23.22 -26.51 -7.51
N GLU A 62 21.96 -26.94 -7.65
CA GLU A 62 21.44 -28.04 -6.83
C GLU A 62 21.27 -29.34 -7.63
N LYS A 63 21.78 -30.45 -7.05
CA LYS A 63 21.53 -31.82 -7.55
C LYS A 63 20.09 -32.18 -7.24
N GLY A 64 19.30 -32.62 -8.23
CA GLY A 64 17.94 -33.12 -7.98
C GLY A 64 16.84 -32.54 -8.88
N ARG A 65 17.09 -32.38 -10.19
CA ARG A 65 16.11 -31.82 -11.15
C ARG A 65 14.73 -32.51 -11.12
N VAL A 66 14.69 -33.83 -10.91
CA VAL A 66 13.44 -34.60 -10.85
C VAL A 66 12.60 -34.19 -9.64
N LYS A 67 13.21 -34.00 -8.47
CA LYS A 67 12.50 -33.57 -7.24
C LYS A 67 11.98 -32.14 -7.35
N GLN A 68 12.71 -31.27 -7.99
CA GLN A 68 12.26 -29.90 -8.24
C GLN A 68 11.06 -29.86 -9.19
N LEU A 69 11.07 -30.72 -10.21
CA LEU A 69 9.94 -30.86 -11.13
C LEU A 69 8.69 -31.37 -10.39
N SER A 70 8.84 -32.37 -9.50
CA SER A 70 7.71 -32.88 -8.70
C SER A 70 7.08 -31.82 -7.79
N LEU A 71 7.89 -30.91 -7.21
CA LEU A 71 7.38 -29.80 -6.42
C LEU A 71 6.62 -28.77 -7.28
N ILE A 72 7.14 -28.45 -8.45
CA ILE A 72 6.45 -27.56 -9.40
C ILE A 72 5.10 -28.16 -9.79
N LEU A 73 5.07 -29.46 -10.10
CA LEU A 73 3.84 -30.18 -10.43
C LEU A 73 2.86 -30.19 -9.25
N ALA A 74 3.34 -30.35 -8.02
CA ALA A 74 2.50 -30.27 -6.81
C ALA A 74 1.87 -28.89 -6.64
N VAL A 75 2.65 -27.80 -6.82
CA VAL A 75 2.12 -26.43 -6.78
C VAL A 75 1.11 -26.19 -7.89
N LEU A 76 1.39 -26.61 -9.12
CA LEU A 76 0.45 -26.50 -10.24
C LEU A 76 -0.84 -27.28 -9.96
N CYS A 77 -0.74 -28.48 -9.39
CA CYS A 77 -1.90 -29.28 -8.99
C CYS A 77 -2.77 -28.50 -7.99
N GLY A 78 -2.19 -27.87 -6.97
CA GLY A 78 -2.91 -27.03 -6.01
C GLY A 78 -3.60 -25.84 -6.66
N VAL A 79 -2.95 -25.15 -7.61
CA VAL A 79 -3.54 -24.05 -8.38
C VAL A 79 -4.73 -24.55 -9.22
N ILE A 80 -4.57 -25.67 -9.94
CA ILE A 80 -5.61 -26.24 -10.81
C ILE A 80 -6.82 -26.69 -9.98
N LEU A 81 -6.60 -27.40 -8.87
CA LEU A 81 -7.68 -27.84 -7.98
C LEU A 81 -8.50 -26.64 -7.47
N SER A 82 -7.82 -25.58 -7.08
CA SER A 82 -8.48 -24.36 -6.60
C SER A 82 -9.21 -23.62 -7.72
N ALA A 83 -8.64 -23.58 -8.93
CA ALA A 83 -9.26 -22.95 -10.09
C ALA A 83 -10.55 -23.69 -10.52
N VAL A 84 -10.49 -25.01 -10.57
CA VAL A 84 -11.67 -25.87 -10.89
C VAL A 84 -12.75 -25.70 -9.83
N GLY A 85 -12.38 -25.79 -8.54
CA GLY A 85 -13.31 -25.60 -7.43
C GLY A 85 -13.95 -24.21 -7.42
N TYR A 86 -13.19 -23.18 -7.70
CA TYR A 86 -13.72 -21.81 -7.83
C TYR A 86 -14.67 -21.67 -9.00
N GLN A 87 -14.30 -22.14 -10.19
CA GLN A 87 -15.16 -22.07 -11.39
C GLN A 87 -16.47 -22.82 -11.18
N TYR A 88 -16.44 -23.99 -10.56
CA TYR A 88 -17.64 -24.77 -10.25
C TYR A 88 -18.60 -23.99 -9.33
N LYS A 89 -18.08 -23.38 -8.24
CA LYS A 89 -18.88 -22.56 -7.33
C LYS A 89 -19.32 -21.23 -7.94
N ALA A 90 -18.40 -20.53 -8.59
CA ALA A 90 -18.67 -19.20 -9.16
C ALA A 90 -19.71 -19.26 -10.27
N LYS A 91 -19.70 -20.32 -11.11
CA LYS A 91 -20.69 -20.54 -12.17
C LYS A 91 -22.14 -20.60 -11.65
N ASN A 92 -22.30 -21.06 -10.41
CA ASN A 92 -23.62 -21.24 -9.78
C ASN A 92 -24.02 -20.06 -8.86
N MET A 93 -23.07 -19.23 -8.44
CA MET A 93 -23.29 -18.16 -7.47
C MET A 93 -23.34 -16.76 -8.08
N PHE A 94 -22.63 -16.54 -9.19
CA PHE A 94 -22.49 -15.21 -9.78
C PHE A 94 -23.04 -15.16 -11.20
N PRO A 95 -23.79 -14.12 -11.59
CA PRO A 95 -24.17 -13.89 -12.97
C PRO A 95 -22.92 -13.80 -13.87
N LYS A 96 -23.04 -14.31 -15.11
CA LYS A 96 -21.90 -14.49 -16.02
C LYS A 96 -21.19 -13.21 -16.44
N GLU A 97 -21.82 -12.06 -16.32
CA GLU A 97 -21.23 -10.77 -16.70
C GLU A 97 -21.57 -9.72 -15.65
N ASN A 98 -20.60 -9.43 -14.80
CA ASN A 98 -20.68 -8.26 -13.96
C ASN A 98 -20.11 -7.06 -14.73
N GLN A 99 -20.99 -6.39 -15.51
CA GLN A 99 -20.61 -5.18 -16.28
C GLN A 99 -20.17 -4.02 -15.38
N GLN A 100 -20.36 -4.13 -14.07
CA GLN A 100 -19.97 -3.14 -13.09
C GLN A 100 -18.49 -3.28 -12.65
N GLU A 101 -17.82 -4.38 -12.96
CA GLU A 101 -16.39 -4.55 -12.62
C GLU A 101 -15.52 -3.55 -13.37
N PHE A 102 -14.55 -3.01 -12.66
CA PHE A 102 -13.52 -2.17 -13.27
C PHE A 102 -12.41 -3.05 -13.83
N PRO A 103 -11.99 -2.83 -15.09
CA PRO A 103 -10.85 -3.52 -15.65
C PRO A 103 -9.55 -3.08 -14.96
N ALA A 104 -8.50 -3.91 -14.98
CA ALA A 104 -7.19 -3.57 -14.42
C ALA A 104 -6.62 -2.25 -14.99
N THR A 105 -6.98 -1.92 -16.23
CA THR A 105 -6.58 -0.68 -16.91
C THR A 105 -7.15 0.58 -16.26
N HIS A 106 -8.28 0.48 -15.54
CA HIS A 106 -8.82 1.58 -14.74
C HIS A 106 -7.83 2.01 -13.64
N TRP A 107 -7.27 1.06 -12.91
CA TRP A 107 -6.31 1.33 -11.83
C TRP A 107 -4.98 1.88 -12.38
N LEU A 108 -4.58 1.44 -13.58
CA LEU A 108 -3.40 1.96 -14.26
C LEU A 108 -3.63 3.39 -14.77
N MET A 109 -4.83 3.70 -15.28
CA MET A 109 -5.23 5.03 -15.70
C MET A 109 -5.24 5.99 -14.51
N MET A 110 -5.92 5.65 -13.42
CA MET A 110 -5.96 6.42 -12.18
C MET A 110 -4.55 6.67 -11.61
N ALA A 111 -3.66 5.69 -11.78
CA ALA A 111 -2.26 5.78 -11.36
C ALA A 111 -1.41 6.73 -12.20
N SER A 112 -1.87 7.18 -13.36
CA SER A 112 -1.08 7.88 -14.38
C SER A 112 -1.15 9.40 -14.32
N HIS A 113 -1.90 9.98 -13.36
CA HIS A 113 -2.02 11.44 -13.22
C HIS A 113 -2.08 11.88 -11.75
N GLY A 114 -2.11 13.20 -11.50
CA GLY A 114 -2.18 13.79 -10.18
C GLY A 114 -1.05 13.30 -9.26
N VAL A 115 -1.42 12.67 -8.16
CA VAL A 115 -0.50 11.98 -7.23
C VAL A 115 -0.58 10.45 -7.35
N GLY A 116 -1.32 9.95 -8.33
CA GLY A 116 -1.51 8.52 -8.59
C GLY A 116 -2.37 7.79 -7.56
N ARG A 117 -3.22 8.49 -6.85
CA ARG A 117 -4.15 7.97 -5.83
C ARG A 117 -5.56 7.88 -6.38
N TYR A 118 -6.47 7.31 -5.56
CA TYR A 118 -7.90 7.28 -5.85
C TYR A 118 -8.43 8.65 -6.26
N ASP A 119 -9.18 8.66 -7.36
CA ASP A 119 -9.88 9.82 -7.90
C ASP A 119 -11.33 9.45 -8.25
N SER A 120 -12.28 10.19 -7.69
CA SER A 120 -13.70 9.97 -7.91
C SER A 120 -14.16 10.31 -9.34
N GLU A 121 -13.46 11.20 -10.03
CA GLU A 121 -13.77 11.54 -11.42
C GLU A 121 -13.38 10.41 -12.37
N ASP A 122 -12.26 9.72 -12.10
CA ASP A 122 -11.85 8.53 -12.85
C ASP A 122 -12.84 7.37 -12.64
N VAL A 123 -13.33 7.21 -11.40
CA VAL A 123 -14.38 6.22 -11.09
C VAL A 123 -15.65 6.54 -11.88
N ARG A 124 -16.09 7.79 -11.86
CA ARG A 124 -17.27 8.23 -12.63
C ARG A 124 -17.08 7.99 -14.11
N PHE A 125 -15.95 8.44 -14.67
CA PHE A 125 -15.60 8.24 -16.08
C PHE A 125 -15.71 6.78 -16.49
N THR A 126 -15.11 5.87 -15.72
CA THR A 126 -15.13 4.44 -16.06
C THR A 126 -16.53 3.82 -15.86
N THR A 127 -17.29 4.29 -14.86
CA THR A 127 -18.65 3.78 -14.58
C THR A 127 -19.62 4.13 -15.69
N GLU A 128 -19.49 5.31 -16.31
CA GLU A 128 -20.37 5.79 -17.38
C GLU A 128 -20.16 5.05 -18.71
N LEU A 129 -19.06 4.30 -18.87
CA LEU A 129 -18.79 3.55 -20.09
C LEU A 129 -19.66 2.27 -20.18
N PRO A 130 -20.29 2.00 -21.36
CA PRO A 130 -21.37 1.04 -21.46
C PRO A 130 -20.93 -0.43 -21.44
N THR A 131 -19.71 -0.76 -21.91
CA THR A 131 -19.23 -2.15 -22.04
C THR A 131 -17.83 -2.33 -21.43
N GLN A 132 -17.47 -3.57 -21.14
CA GLN A 132 -16.12 -3.88 -20.62
C GLN A 132 -15.01 -3.58 -21.63
N GLU A 133 -15.30 -3.75 -22.92
CA GLU A 133 -14.38 -3.41 -24.00
C GLU A 133 -14.15 -1.90 -24.06
N ALA A 134 -15.23 -1.10 -24.04
CA ALA A 134 -15.15 0.36 -24.00
C ALA A 134 -14.41 0.85 -22.74
N LYS A 135 -14.65 0.25 -21.59
CA LYS A 135 -13.90 0.56 -20.35
C LYS A 135 -12.41 0.32 -20.52
N LYS A 136 -12.00 -0.82 -21.07
CA LYS A 136 -10.58 -1.14 -21.30
C LYS A 136 -9.92 -0.18 -22.29
N GLU A 137 -10.56 0.06 -23.42
CA GLU A 137 -10.03 0.90 -24.51
C GLU A 137 -9.88 2.34 -24.05
N MET A 138 -10.94 2.93 -23.51
CA MET A 138 -10.94 4.33 -23.09
C MET A 138 -10.01 4.62 -21.91
N THR A 139 -9.91 3.69 -20.94
CA THR A 139 -8.96 3.85 -19.83
C THR A 139 -7.51 3.73 -20.29
N VAL A 140 -7.19 2.86 -21.24
CA VAL A 140 -5.84 2.77 -21.85
C VAL A 140 -5.53 4.04 -22.65
N GLN A 141 -6.50 4.55 -23.41
CA GLN A 141 -6.30 5.79 -24.15
C GLN A 141 -6.01 6.96 -23.21
N ARG A 142 -6.83 7.18 -22.18
CA ARG A 142 -6.65 8.25 -21.19
C ARG A 142 -5.32 8.11 -20.43
N MET A 143 -4.91 6.90 -20.08
CA MET A 143 -3.60 6.65 -19.49
C MET A 143 -2.45 7.11 -20.40
N LYS A 144 -2.52 6.82 -21.69
CA LYS A 144 -1.50 7.25 -22.67
C LYS A 144 -1.46 8.77 -22.80
N GLU A 145 -2.63 9.42 -22.82
CA GLU A 145 -2.76 10.89 -22.88
C GLU A 145 -2.14 11.52 -21.61
N ASN A 146 -2.44 11.01 -20.42
CA ASN A 146 -1.87 11.46 -19.16
C ASN A 146 -0.33 11.38 -19.17
N TYR A 147 0.27 10.27 -19.57
CA TYR A 147 1.74 10.14 -19.66
C TYR A 147 2.35 11.03 -20.74
N LYS A 148 1.65 11.25 -21.86
CA LYS A 148 2.08 12.15 -22.91
C LYS A 148 2.11 13.61 -22.41
N GLU A 149 1.09 14.02 -21.67
CA GLU A 149 0.98 15.34 -21.07
C GLU A 149 2.06 15.57 -19.99
N LEU A 150 2.27 14.59 -19.10
CA LEU A 150 3.32 14.67 -18.09
C LEU A 150 4.73 14.73 -18.67
N GLY A 151 4.95 14.09 -19.81
CA GLY A 151 6.28 13.90 -20.39
C GLY A 151 7.19 13.08 -19.47
N VAL A 152 8.47 12.95 -19.82
CA VAL A 152 9.43 12.12 -19.06
C VAL A 152 9.67 12.68 -17.65
N LYS A 153 9.87 14.00 -17.52
CA LYS A 153 10.15 14.64 -16.23
C LYS A 153 8.97 14.53 -15.27
N GLY A 154 7.74 14.78 -15.76
CA GLY A 154 6.52 14.66 -14.97
C GLY A 154 6.26 13.21 -14.52
N SER A 155 6.47 12.23 -15.42
CA SER A 155 6.33 10.81 -15.10
C SER A 155 7.31 10.36 -14.02
N LEU A 156 8.58 10.75 -14.09
CA LEU A 156 9.58 10.43 -13.06
C LEU A 156 9.21 11.06 -11.71
N ARG A 157 8.70 12.30 -11.72
CA ARG A 157 8.22 12.96 -10.50
C ARG A 157 7.01 12.22 -9.91
N LEU A 158 6.05 11.82 -10.74
CA LEU A 158 4.90 11.02 -10.31
C LEU A 158 5.35 9.70 -9.67
N PHE A 159 6.28 8.98 -10.31
CA PHE A 159 6.83 7.72 -9.77
C PHE A 159 7.49 7.92 -8.41
N GLY A 160 8.30 8.96 -8.25
CA GLY A 160 8.91 9.31 -6.96
C GLY A 160 7.87 9.64 -5.89
N THR A 161 6.85 10.41 -6.24
CA THR A 161 5.74 10.75 -5.33
C THR A 161 4.99 9.50 -4.87
N LYS A 162 4.71 8.57 -5.78
CA LYS A 162 4.03 7.30 -5.48
C LYS A 162 4.88 6.40 -4.57
N LEU A 163 6.15 6.20 -4.91
CA LEU A 163 7.07 5.41 -4.07
C LEU A 163 7.17 5.99 -2.66
N ARG A 164 7.30 7.32 -2.56
CA ARG A 164 7.33 7.99 -1.27
C ARG A 164 6.05 7.74 -0.47
N SER A 165 4.89 7.98 -1.08
CA SER A 165 3.61 7.88 -0.37
C SER A 165 3.29 6.45 0.08
N VAL A 166 3.71 5.43 -0.67
CA VAL A 166 3.42 4.02 -0.35
C VAL A 166 4.49 3.40 0.56
N TRP A 167 5.78 3.76 0.36
CA TRP A 167 6.87 3.03 0.98
C TRP A 167 7.63 3.80 2.06
N LEU A 168 7.61 5.15 2.05
CA LEU A 168 8.42 5.96 2.97
C LEU A 168 7.63 6.56 4.13
N VAL A 169 6.39 6.98 3.92
CA VAL A 169 5.63 7.75 4.94
C VAL A 169 5.35 6.91 6.19
N GLY A 170 5.01 5.64 6.03
CA GLY A 170 4.88 4.70 7.16
C GLY A 170 3.63 4.87 8.03
N ASP A 171 2.79 5.87 7.76
CA ASP A 171 1.51 6.05 8.43
C ASP A 171 0.42 5.09 7.91
N ASP A 172 0.65 4.52 6.72
CA ASP A 172 -0.24 3.56 6.07
C ASP A 172 -1.72 4.03 6.03
N ASP A 173 -1.96 5.35 6.01
CA ASP A 173 -3.26 6.03 6.13
C ASP A 173 -4.01 5.74 7.45
N PHE A 174 -3.38 5.17 8.48
CA PHE A 174 -4.09 4.79 9.70
C PHE A 174 -4.73 5.98 10.39
N THR A 175 -4.09 7.15 10.37
CA THR A 175 -4.61 8.38 10.98
C THR A 175 -5.94 8.80 10.35
N LYS A 176 -6.10 8.61 9.03
CA LYS A 176 -7.33 8.92 8.30
C LYS A 176 -8.41 7.86 8.47
N MET A 177 -8.00 6.59 8.65
CA MET A 177 -8.91 5.45 8.75
C MET A 177 -9.35 5.17 10.19
N THR A 178 -8.65 5.72 11.18
CA THR A 178 -8.99 5.51 12.59
C THR A 178 -10.01 6.54 13.03
N TYR A 179 -11.25 6.07 13.23
CA TYR A 179 -12.30 6.86 13.83
C TYR A 179 -12.22 6.72 15.36
N VAL A 180 -12.01 7.85 16.05
CA VAL A 180 -11.97 7.87 17.51
C VAL A 180 -13.17 8.66 18.01
N SER A 181 -13.93 8.08 18.93
CA SER A 181 -15.05 8.73 19.60
C SER A 181 -14.58 10.01 20.33
N SER A 182 -15.47 10.98 20.44
CA SER A 182 -15.23 12.23 21.20
C SER A 182 -14.80 11.99 22.66
N ASP A 183 -15.15 10.82 23.21
CA ASP A 183 -14.79 10.44 24.58
C ASP A 183 -13.29 10.17 24.76
N TYR A 184 -12.60 9.84 23.67
CA TYR A 184 -11.14 9.62 23.64
C TYR A 184 -10.39 10.84 23.10
N ARG A 185 -10.69 12.01 23.63
CA ARG A 185 -10.14 13.29 23.17
C ARG A 185 -8.60 13.28 23.06
N HIS A 186 -7.90 12.75 24.06
CA HIS A 186 -6.44 12.72 24.02
C HIS A 186 -5.89 11.88 22.88
N VAL A 187 -6.48 10.71 22.60
CA VAL A 187 -6.07 9.86 21.47
C VAL A 187 -6.33 10.57 20.14
N ASN A 188 -7.47 11.26 20.05
CA ASN A 188 -7.82 12.01 18.84
C ASN A 188 -6.87 13.20 18.59
N GLU A 189 -6.36 13.85 19.63
CA GLU A 189 -5.35 14.91 19.52
C GLU A 189 -4.05 14.43 18.88
N TYR A 190 -3.66 13.17 19.10
CA TYR A 190 -2.50 12.57 18.46
C TYR A 190 -2.82 12.04 17.06
N LEU A 191 -3.98 11.42 16.85
CA LEU A 191 -4.31 10.81 15.55
C LEU A 191 -4.67 11.86 14.49
N ASN A 192 -5.50 12.84 14.84
CA ASN A 192 -6.08 13.79 13.88
C ASN A 192 -5.95 15.26 14.29
N GLY A 193 -5.36 15.54 15.45
CA GLY A 193 -5.34 16.87 16.04
C GLY A 193 -3.95 17.47 16.18
N LYS A 194 -3.79 18.25 17.24
CA LYS A 194 -2.61 19.09 17.51
C LYS A 194 -1.28 18.33 17.47
N TYR A 195 -1.27 17.07 17.92
CA TYR A 195 -0.05 16.26 18.06
C TYR A 195 0.13 15.24 16.90
N ASN A 196 -0.69 15.30 15.86
CA ASN A 196 -0.60 14.38 14.71
C ASN A 196 0.81 14.37 14.07
N GLY A 197 1.46 15.54 14.02
CA GLY A 197 2.82 15.63 13.48
C GLY A 197 3.84 14.73 14.19
N TRP A 198 3.70 14.49 15.49
CA TRP A 198 4.57 13.58 16.24
C TRP A 198 4.40 12.12 15.82
N ILE A 199 3.15 11.69 15.64
CA ILE A 199 2.87 10.32 15.17
C ILE A 199 3.37 10.12 13.73
N LEU A 200 3.15 11.10 12.86
CA LEU A 200 3.66 11.03 11.49
C LEU A 200 5.19 10.97 11.45
N MET A 201 5.86 11.79 12.26
CA MET A 201 7.32 11.77 12.38
C MET A 201 7.82 10.42 12.92
N TYR A 202 7.19 9.88 13.96
CA TYR A 202 7.53 8.56 14.49
C TYR A 202 7.35 7.46 13.44
N SER A 203 6.22 7.45 12.75
CA SER A 203 5.92 6.47 11.69
C SER A 203 6.94 6.54 10.55
N TYR A 204 7.30 7.75 10.14
CA TYR A 204 8.33 7.99 9.14
C TYR A 204 9.71 7.46 9.58
N LEU A 205 10.13 7.79 10.81
CA LEU A 205 11.41 7.32 11.35
C LEU A 205 11.46 5.79 11.47
N ALA A 206 10.38 5.18 11.97
CA ALA A 206 10.28 3.73 12.08
C ALA A 206 10.39 3.05 10.70
N ARG A 207 9.67 3.57 9.71
CA ARG A 207 9.70 3.07 8.32
C ARG A 207 11.08 3.28 7.69
N PHE A 208 11.67 4.45 7.87
CA PHE A 208 12.99 4.76 7.37
C PHE A 208 14.06 3.82 7.95
N THR A 209 14.05 3.61 9.27
CA THR A 209 14.97 2.69 9.95
C THR A 209 14.83 1.26 9.40
N LEU A 210 13.59 0.79 9.22
CA LEU A 210 13.30 -0.51 8.64
C LEU A 210 13.89 -0.64 7.23
N LEU A 211 13.70 0.36 6.37
CA LEU A 211 14.25 0.36 5.01
C LEU A 211 15.79 0.45 4.99
N CYS A 212 16.40 1.20 5.90
CA CYS A 212 17.86 1.22 6.06
C CYS A 212 18.39 -0.16 6.44
N CYS A 213 17.77 -0.86 7.38
CA CYS A 213 18.14 -2.24 7.73
C CYS A 213 17.97 -3.19 6.54
N CYS A 214 16.91 -3.03 5.74
CA CYS A 214 16.74 -3.79 4.50
C CYS A 214 17.87 -3.51 3.50
N LEU A 215 18.33 -2.28 3.38
CA LEU A 215 19.45 -1.92 2.50
C LEU A 215 20.75 -2.55 2.97
N ILE A 216 21.03 -2.56 4.28
CA ILE A 216 22.19 -3.24 4.87
C ILE A 216 22.13 -4.74 4.56
N SER A 217 20.95 -5.34 4.67
CA SER A 217 20.71 -6.73 4.31
C SER A 217 21.01 -7.00 2.83
N ALA A 218 20.65 -6.08 1.93
CA ALA A 218 20.95 -6.20 0.51
C ALA A 218 22.46 -6.25 0.27
N VAL A 219 23.24 -5.40 0.96
CA VAL A 219 24.69 -5.40 0.88
C VAL A 219 25.29 -6.71 1.41
N LYS A 220 24.80 -7.21 2.57
CA LYS A 220 25.24 -8.52 3.12
C LYS A 220 24.91 -9.66 2.16
N LEU A 221 23.74 -9.62 1.51
CA LEU A 221 23.28 -10.65 0.59
C LEU A 221 24.21 -10.85 -0.61
N ILE A 222 24.87 -9.78 -1.07
CA ILE A 222 25.89 -9.87 -2.14
C ILE A 222 27.01 -10.84 -1.74
N ARG A 223 27.38 -10.84 -0.45
CA ARG A 223 28.46 -11.68 0.10
C ARG A 223 27.97 -13.05 0.53
N GLN A 224 26.84 -13.15 1.20
CA GLN A 224 26.36 -14.37 1.89
C GLN A 224 25.19 -15.08 1.17
N LYS A 225 24.80 -14.76 0.00
CA LYS A 225 23.83 -15.47 -0.90
C LYS A 225 22.74 -16.30 -0.20
N ASP A 226 22.10 -15.72 0.85
CA ASP A 226 20.97 -16.38 1.50
C ASP A 226 19.73 -16.32 0.59
N LYS A 227 19.23 -17.50 0.19
CA LYS A 227 18.12 -17.60 -0.77
C LYS A 227 16.79 -17.08 -0.23
N TRP A 228 16.55 -17.20 1.08
CA TRP A 228 15.28 -16.75 1.67
C TRP A 228 15.22 -15.24 1.75
N VAL A 229 16.33 -14.63 2.17
CA VAL A 229 16.49 -13.18 2.15
C VAL A 229 16.40 -12.65 0.73
N TYR A 230 16.96 -13.38 -0.24
CA TYR A 230 16.88 -13.02 -1.66
C TYR A 230 15.43 -13.00 -2.16
N VAL A 231 14.62 -14.04 -1.86
CA VAL A 231 13.18 -14.07 -2.21
C VAL A 231 12.43 -12.91 -1.58
N ALA A 232 12.66 -12.65 -0.29
CA ALA A 232 12.00 -11.57 0.42
C ALA A 232 12.37 -10.20 -0.17
N MET A 233 13.66 -9.98 -0.46
CA MET A 233 14.15 -8.74 -1.10
C MET A 233 13.56 -8.54 -2.50
N LEU A 234 13.52 -9.59 -3.33
CA LEU A 234 12.89 -9.53 -4.65
C LEU A 234 11.40 -9.22 -4.55
N SER A 235 10.71 -9.76 -3.52
CA SER A 235 9.30 -9.47 -3.30
C SER A 235 9.08 -8.00 -2.95
N ILE A 236 9.92 -7.42 -2.08
CA ILE A 236 9.87 -6.00 -1.71
C ILE A 236 10.13 -5.14 -2.96
N LEU A 237 11.18 -5.43 -3.72
CA LEU A 237 11.53 -4.71 -4.93
C LEU A 237 10.41 -4.82 -5.99
N GLY A 238 9.87 -6.00 -6.17
CA GLY A 238 8.72 -6.23 -7.06
C GLY A 238 7.49 -5.44 -6.64
N GLY A 239 7.23 -5.33 -5.33
CA GLY A 239 6.17 -4.48 -4.78
C GLY A 239 6.41 -2.99 -5.06
N MET A 240 7.64 -2.51 -4.91
CA MET A 240 7.99 -1.13 -5.27
C MET A 240 7.76 -0.86 -6.75
N ILE A 241 8.24 -1.74 -7.64
CA ILE A 241 8.04 -1.61 -9.09
C ILE A 241 6.54 -1.65 -9.44
N PHE A 242 5.78 -2.57 -8.84
CA PHE A 242 4.33 -2.67 -9.06
C PHE A 242 3.62 -1.36 -8.70
N HIS A 243 3.94 -0.76 -7.55
CA HIS A 243 3.30 0.48 -7.11
C HIS A 243 3.71 1.74 -7.90
N ILE A 244 4.78 1.67 -8.71
CA ILE A 244 5.08 2.73 -9.69
C ILE A 244 3.96 2.84 -10.73
N PHE A 245 3.42 1.72 -11.18
CA PHE A 245 2.43 1.67 -12.27
C PHE A 245 0.99 1.53 -11.77
N TRP A 246 0.77 0.98 -10.58
CA TRP A 246 -0.55 0.78 -9.98
C TRP A 246 -0.98 2.00 -9.14
N GLU A 247 -2.28 2.15 -8.87
CA GLU A 247 -2.79 3.16 -7.92
C GLU A 247 -1.97 3.17 -6.63
N ALA A 248 -1.59 4.37 -6.19
CA ALA A 248 -0.80 4.55 -4.97
C ALA A 248 -1.71 4.73 -3.75
N ASN A 249 -1.66 3.77 -2.84
CA ASN A 249 -2.32 3.88 -1.55
C ASN A 249 -1.33 3.48 -0.45
N PRO A 250 -1.10 4.32 0.58
CA PRO A 250 -0.11 4.05 1.64
C PRO A 250 -0.28 2.68 2.30
N LYS A 251 -1.51 2.23 2.52
CA LYS A 251 -1.82 0.91 3.12
C LYS A 251 -1.35 -0.30 2.29
N TYR A 252 -0.97 -0.11 1.03
CA TYR A 252 -0.56 -1.24 0.18
C TYR A 252 0.80 -1.82 0.57
N SER A 253 1.68 -1.04 1.18
CA SER A 253 2.97 -1.52 1.71
C SER A 253 2.81 -2.49 2.89
N ILE A 254 1.68 -2.46 3.60
CA ILE A 254 1.40 -3.36 4.74
C ILE A 254 1.51 -4.84 4.33
N CYS A 255 1.14 -5.17 3.08
CA CYS A 255 1.25 -6.55 2.58
C CYS A 255 2.69 -7.08 2.66
N PHE A 256 3.68 -6.21 2.50
CA PHE A 256 5.10 -6.54 2.48
C PHE A 256 5.78 -6.41 3.86
N MET A 257 5.07 -5.92 4.88
CA MET A 257 5.66 -5.64 6.19
C MET A 257 6.38 -6.86 6.80
N GLY A 258 5.79 -8.06 6.68
CA GLY A 258 6.44 -9.28 7.16
C GLY A 258 7.74 -9.60 6.44
N MET A 259 7.80 -9.37 5.12
CA MET A 259 9.03 -9.54 4.35
C MET A 259 10.08 -8.50 4.76
N MET A 260 9.65 -7.24 4.91
CA MET A 260 10.55 -6.17 5.37
C MET A 260 11.10 -6.46 6.76
N THR A 261 10.26 -6.93 7.70
CA THR A 261 10.69 -7.31 9.05
C THR A 261 11.68 -8.47 9.01
N PHE A 262 11.41 -9.51 8.21
CA PHE A 262 12.32 -10.64 8.04
C PHE A 262 13.68 -10.19 7.50
N VAL A 263 13.69 -9.36 6.46
CA VAL A 263 14.91 -8.81 5.87
C VAL A 263 15.62 -7.88 6.85
N MET A 264 14.87 -7.05 7.61
CA MET A 264 15.43 -6.19 8.65
C MET A 264 16.20 -6.98 9.71
N MET A 265 15.66 -8.11 10.18
CA MET A 265 16.32 -8.96 11.18
C MET A 265 17.69 -9.45 10.69
N PHE A 266 17.78 -9.82 9.40
CA PHE A 266 19.06 -10.21 8.78
C PHE A 266 20.04 -9.04 8.70
N GLY A 267 19.55 -7.81 8.50
CA GLY A 267 20.35 -6.58 8.54
C GLY A 267 20.85 -6.25 9.94
N ILE A 268 19.99 -6.37 10.95
CA ILE A 268 20.34 -6.14 12.36
C ILE A 268 21.45 -7.13 12.81
N GLU A 269 21.31 -8.40 12.44
CA GLU A 269 22.36 -9.39 12.68
C GLU A 269 23.71 -8.97 12.08
N SER A 270 23.67 -8.36 10.90
CA SER A 270 24.89 -7.84 10.26
C SER A 270 25.53 -6.69 11.05
N ILE A 271 24.69 -5.80 11.58
CA ILE A 271 25.15 -4.67 12.40
C ILE A 271 25.71 -5.20 13.73
N SER A 272 25.08 -6.20 14.35
CA SER A 272 25.54 -6.77 15.63
C SER A 272 26.88 -7.49 15.52
N GLN A 273 27.20 -8.02 14.33
CA GLN A 273 28.49 -8.69 14.05
C GLN A 273 29.59 -7.69 13.65
N PHE A 274 29.27 -6.42 13.47
CA PHE A 274 30.23 -5.41 13.07
C PHE A 274 30.96 -4.85 14.29
N ASP A 275 32.28 -4.96 14.31
CA ASP A 275 33.09 -4.37 15.41
C ASP A 275 33.23 -2.86 15.22
N PHE A 276 32.35 -2.12 15.90
CA PHE A 276 32.34 -0.67 15.88
C PHE A 276 33.58 -0.06 16.56
N LYS A 277 34.24 -0.79 17.48
CA LYS A 277 35.46 -0.28 18.18
C LYS A 277 36.64 -0.31 17.27
N GLU A 278 36.87 -1.43 16.56
CA GLU A 278 37.94 -1.54 15.58
C GLU A 278 37.74 -0.60 14.39
N SER A 279 36.51 -0.41 13.94
CA SER A 279 36.22 0.48 12.82
C SER A 279 36.45 1.97 13.11
N GLY A 280 36.60 2.35 14.39
CA GLY A 280 36.71 3.75 14.81
C GLY A 280 35.47 4.60 14.58
N LEU A 281 34.34 4.01 14.15
CA LEU A 281 33.10 4.74 13.87
C LEU A 281 32.51 5.39 15.12
N LEU A 282 32.60 4.75 16.29
CA LEU A 282 32.09 5.29 17.55
C LEU A 282 33.03 6.27 18.28
N GLN A 283 34.07 6.75 17.60
CA GLN A 283 34.91 7.79 18.21
C GLN A 283 34.10 9.06 18.45
N LYS A 284 34.28 9.68 19.64
CA LYS A 284 33.60 10.92 20.04
C LYS A 284 33.67 12.03 18.98
N LYS A 285 34.78 12.12 18.25
CA LYS A 285 34.98 13.10 17.16
C LYS A 285 34.01 12.93 15.98
N ASN A 286 33.48 11.72 15.77
CA ASN A 286 32.56 11.41 14.65
C ASN A 286 31.08 11.64 15.01
N ILE A 287 30.73 11.78 16.30
CA ILE A 287 29.36 11.99 16.76
C ILE A 287 28.69 13.20 16.08
N PRO A 288 29.36 14.38 15.96
CA PRO A 288 28.75 15.52 15.26
C PRO A 288 28.38 15.21 13.80
N VAL A 289 29.24 14.45 13.11
CA VAL A 289 28.97 14.03 11.71
C VAL A 289 27.74 13.16 11.63
N TYR A 290 27.58 12.20 12.54
CA TYR A 290 26.39 11.34 12.58
C TYR A 290 25.12 12.11 12.89
N LEU A 291 25.21 13.09 13.80
CA LEU A 291 24.07 13.97 14.12
C LEU A 291 23.68 14.85 12.92
N ILE A 292 24.66 15.34 12.15
CA ILE A 292 24.42 16.09 10.90
C ILE A 292 23.75 15.19 9.85
N ILE A 293 24.28 13.97 9.67
CA ILE A 293 23.70 13.00 8.73
C ILE A 293 22.27 12.64 9.14
N ALA A 294 22.05 12.32 10.42
CA ALA A 294 20.72 12.01 10.94
C ALA A 294 19.77 13.19 10.79
N GLY A 295 20.22 14.40 11.14
CA GLY A 295 19.46 15.63 10.95
C GLY A 295 19.15 15.90 9.48
N GLY A 296 20.11 15.69 8.56
CA GLY A 296 19.92 15.80 7.13
C GLY A 296 18.84 14.83 6.61
N ILE A 297 18.90 13.58 7.05
CA ILE A 297 17.89 12.56 6.71
C ILE A 297 16.50 12.96 7.23
N LEU A 298 16.40 13.45 8.45
CA LEU A 298 15.15 13.94 9.05
C LEU A 298 14.56 15.14 8.29
N CYS A 299 15.42 15.98 7.72
CA CYS A 299 14.99 17.13 6.93
C CYS A 299 14.63 16.79 5.49
N LEU A 300 15.03 15.62 4.95
CA LEU A 300 14.77 15.25 3.56
C LEU A 300 13.26 15.21 3.25
N GLN A 301 12.45 14.68 4.17
CA GLN A 301 11.01 14.59 3.99
C GLN A 301 10.34 15.98 3.96
N PRO A 302 10.52 16.85 4.99
CA PRO A 302 9.96 18.20 4.95
C PRO A 302 10.47 19.03 3.77
N MET A 303 11.74 18.87 3.41
CA MET A 303 12.33 19.56 2.28
C MET A 303 11.74 19.09 0.95
N TYR A 304 11.55 17.79 0.79
CA TYR A 304 10.86 17.26 -0.38
C TYR A 304 9.42 17.76 -0.45
N ASP A 305 8.69 17.76 0.67
CA ASP A 305 7.32 18.28 0.74
C ASP A 305 7.26 19.75 0.36
N TYR A 306 8.19 20.56 0.85
CA TYR A 306 8.29 21.97 0.48
C TYR A 306 8.59 22.18 -1.01
N LEU A 307 9.54 21.42 -1.58
CA LEU A 307 9.92 21.53 -2.99
C LEU A 307 8.84 21.02 -3.95
N VAL A 308 8.03 20.07 -3.51
CA VAL A 308 6.99 19.44 -4.32
C VAL A 308 5.61 20.02 -4.03
N TYR A 309 5.50 20.81 -2.96
CA TYR A 309 4.25 21.47 -2.60
C TYR A 309 3.73 22.32 -3.74
N ASN A 310 2.54 21.97 -4.23
CA ASN A 310 1.82 22.78 -5.19
C ASN A 310 0.61 23.41 -4.47
N PRO A 311 0.66 24.69 -4.10
CA PRO A 311 -0.44 25.34 -3.38
C PRO A 311 -1.75 25.32 -4.17
N GLN A 312 -1.68 25.25 -5.50
CA GLN A 312 -2.87 25.17 -6.36
C GLN A 312 -3.58 23.81 -6.31
N ALA A 313 -2.87 22.73 -5.93
CA ALA A 313 -3.47 21.40 -5.79
C ALA A 313 -4.28 21.24 -4.49
N TYR A 314 -4.18 22.19 -3.56
CA TYR A 314 -4.82 22.18 -2.25
C TYR A 314 -5.57 23.46 -1.98
N ASP A 315 -6.44 23.85 -2.90
CA ASP A 315 -7.27 25.06 -2.75
C ASP A 315 -8.14 25.07 -1.49
N LYS A 316 -8.38 23.88 -0.92
CA LYS A 316 -9.17 23.71 0.31
C LYS A 316 -8.52 22.70 1.23
N SER A 317 -8.10 23.14 2.41
CA SER A 317 -7.77 22.26 3.52
C SER A 317 -8.99 22.15 4.44
N TYR A 318 -9.39 20.91 4.75
CA TYR A 318 -10.51 20.66 5.64
C TYR A 318 -10.02 20.63 7.09
N ALA A 319 -10.54 21.55 7.91
CA ALA A 319 -10.28 21.54 9.35
C ALA A 319 -10.91 20.33 10.05
N VAL A 320 -12.03 19.87 9.55
CA VAL A 320 -12.73 18.65 9.94
C VAL A 320 -13.20 17.98 8.65
N ASN A 321 -12.66 16.82 8.35
CA ASN A 321 -13.07 16.03 7.20
C ASN A 321 -13.84 14.80 7.69
N GLN A 322 -15.16 14.83 7.56
CA GLN A 322 -16.01 13.67 7.80
C GLN A 322 -16.17 12.88 6.51
N TYR A 323 -15.05 12.50 5.91
CA TYR A 323 -15.06 11.70 4.71
C TYR A 323 -15.36 10.24 5.04
N MET A 324 -16.62 9.95 5.24
CA MET A 324 -17.16 8.60 5.32
C MET A 324 -17.93 8.33 4.03
N GLU A 325 -17.24 7.84 3.00
CA GLU A 325 -17.90 7.38 1.77
C GLU A 325 -18.86 6.19 1.99
N SER A 326 -18.68 5.45 3.07
CA SER A 326 -19.32 4.16 3.26
C SER A 326 -20.73 4.22 3.88
N GLN A 327 -21.14 5.33 4.44
CA GLN A 327 -22.50 5.47 5.01
C GLN A 327 -22.96 6.92 4.90
N VAL A 328 -23.47 7.27 3.73
CA VAL A 328 -24.32 8.44 3.62
C VAL A 328 -25.63 8.08 4.32
N LEU A 329 -25.74 8.40 5.59
CA LEU A 329 -27.02 8.50 6.25
C LEU A 329 -27.77 9.66 5.59
N SER A 330 -28.56 9.35 4.58
CA SER A 330 -29.52 10.31 4.04
C SER A 330 -30.65 10.46 5.05
N LEU A 331 -30.64 11.57 5.78
CA LEU A 331 -31.78 11.95 6.62
C LEU A 331 -32.78 12.67 5.73
N SER A 332 -34.01 12.16 5.68
CA SER A 332 -35.15 12.90 5.10
C SER A 332 -35.53 14.00 6.08
N VAL A 333 -35.25 15.25 5.72
CA VAL A 333 -35.61 16.42 6.53
C VAL A 333 -36.90 17.02 6.02
N LYS A 334 -37.85 17.23 6.91
CA LYS A 334 -39.11 17.91 6.61
C LYS A 334 -39.05 19.36 7.05
N LYS A 335 -39.97 20.19 6.56
CA LYS A 335 -40.12 21.57 6.99
C LYS A 335 -40.35 21.65 8.49
N GLY A 336 -39.46 22.39 9.19
CA GLY A 336 -39.50 22.54 10.64
C GLY A 336 -38.60 21.59 11.43
N ASP A 337 -37.99 20.60 10.77
CA ASP A 337 -37.01 19.72 11.45
C ASP A 337 -35.70 20.49 11.76
N THR A 338 -35.12 20.21 12.89
CA THR A 338 -33.83 20.72 13.31
C THR A 338 -32.85 19.56 13.45
N ILE A 339 -31.68 19.66 12.85
CA ILE A 339 -30.60 18.70 12.99
C ILE A 339 -29.48 19.36 13.76
N ASP A 340 -29.18 18.86 14.94
CA ASP A 340 -28.02 19.29 15.73
C ASP A 340 -26.87 18.32 15.54
N GLN A 341 -25.75 18.81 14.98
CA GLN A 341 -24.53 18.04 14.86
C GLN A 341 -23.38 18.76 15.51
N SER A 342 -22.75 18.13 16.50
CA SER A 342 -21.54 18.64 17.11
C SER A 342 -20.30 18.14 16.39
N PHE A 343 -19.33 19.02 16.21
CA PHE A 343 -18.01 18.67 15.69
C PHE A 343 -16.94 19.42 16.49
N TYR A 344 -15.73 18.93 16.43
CA TYR A 344 -14.59 19.56 17.08
C TYR A 344 -13.54 19.96 16.05
N SER A 345 -13.12 21.21 16.04
CA SER A 345 -12.06 21.70 15.18
C SER A 345 -10.88 22.23 16.00
N TYR A 346 -9.67 21.79 15.71
CA TYR A 346 -8.44 22.26 16.34
C TYR A 346 -7.88 23.53 15.68
N ILE A 347 -8.35 23.84 14.49
CA ILE A 347 -7.92 25.01 13.74
C ILE A 347 -9.11 25.91 13.40
N LYS A 348 -8.84 27.19 13.19
CA LYS A 348 -9.86 28.12 12.71
C LYS A 348 -10.26 27.74 11.29
N PHE A 349 -11.54 27.69 11.02
CA PHE A 349 -12.09 27.46 9.70
C PHE A 349 -12.88 28.68 9.24
N LYS A 350 -12.99 28.87 7.93
CA LYS A 350 -13.68 30.02 7.31
C LYS A 350 -15.01 29.61 6.68
N GLU A 351 -15.14 28.35 6.31
CA GLU A 351 -16.29 27.85 5.56
C GLU A 351 -16.77 26.51 6.13
N ILE A 352 -18.07 26.26 6.06
CA ILE A 352 -18.71 24.98 6.32
C ILE A 352 -19.44 24.57 5.05
N MET A 353 -19.11 23.37 4.54
CA MET A 353 -19.81 22.76 3.43
C MET A 353 -20.81 21.73 3.93
N ILE A 354 -22.07 21.87 3.52
CA ILE A 354 -23.12 20.90 3.76
C ILE A 354 -23.61 20.40 2.42
N ASN A 355 -23.59 19.07 2.24
CA ASN A 355 -24.08 18.46 1.03
C ASN A 355 -25.57 18.16 1.17
N ILE A 356 -26.41 18.92 0.47
CA ILE A 356 -27.86 18.73 0.48
C ILE A 356 -28.27 18.17 -0.89
N ARG A 357 -28.93 17.01 -0.89
CA ARG A 357 -29.37 16.34 -2.13
C ARG A 357 -30.90 16.39 -2.23
N ASN A 358 -31.42 16.41 -3.46
CA ASN A 358 -32.85 16.31 -3.76
C ASN A 358 -33.72 17.44 -3.19
N LEU A 359 -33.25 18.68 -3.22
CA LEU A 359 -34.12 19.84 -3.01
C LEU A 359 -35.14 19.90 -4.17
N LYS A 360 -36.42 19.54 -3.87
CA LYS A 360 -37.50 19.58 -4.85
C LYS A 360 -38.11 20.99 -5.00
N GLU A 361 -37.87 21.87 -4.05
CA GLU A 361 -38.36 23.25 -4.01
C GLU A 361 -37.34 24.17 -3.38
N THR A 362 -37.44 25.46 -3.64
CA THR A 362 -36.67 26.52 -2.95
C THR A 362 -37.01 26.48 -1.45
N THR A 363 -36.14 25.84 -0.68
CA THR A 363 -36.27 25.71 0.77
C THR A 363 -35.19 26.51 1.44
N ASP A 364 -35.57 27.41 2.32
CA ASP A 364 -34.63 28.14 3.15
C ASP A 364 -34.04 27.21 4.21
N VAL A 365 -32.72 27.01 4.14
CA VAL A 365 -31.97 26.25 5.16
C VAL A 365 -31.24 27.26 6.04
N ARG A 366 -31.57 27.32 7.32
CA ARG A 366 -30.89 28.17 8.27
C ARG A 366 -29.81 27.38 9.01
N LEU A 367 -28.56 27.81 8.88
CA LEU A 367 -27.42 27.24 9.59
C LEU A 367 -27.12 28.08 10.84
N ASN A 368 -27.20 27.47 12.02
CA ASN A 368 -26.83 28.12 13.27
C ASN A 368 -25.54 27.45 13.81
N LEU A 369 -24.48 28.21 13.90
CA LEU A 369 -23.22 27.78 14.53
C LEU A 369 -23.23 28.23 15.99
N LYS A 370 -23.15 27.25 16.89
CA LYS A 370 -23.03 27.52 18.33
C LYS A 370 -21.71 26.99 18.85
N ASN A 371 -21.02 27.83 19.61
CA ASN A 371 -19.85 27.36 20.35
C ASN A 371 -20.32 26.67 21.65
N LYS A 372 -19.72 25.54 22.04
CA LYS A 372 -20.06 24.79 23.26
C LYS A 372 -19.79 25.58 24.55
N LYS A 373 -19.16 26.72 24.43
CA LYS A 373 -18.92 27.64 25.59
C LYS A 373 -19.99 28.73 25.76
N GLY A 374 -21.08 28.66 25.04
CA GLY A 374 -22.19 29.60 25.12
C GLY A 374 -22.34 30.40 23.85
#